data_e4cea9b942589eaf3228655b0a45e1cc
#
_entry.id   e4cea9b942589eaf3228655b0a45e1cc
#
_cell.length_a   1.000
_cell.length_b   1.000
_cell.length_c   1.000
_cell.angle_alpha   90.00
_cell.angle_beta   90.00
_cell.angle_gamma   90.00
#
_symmetry.space_group_name_H-M   'P 1'
#
loop_
_entity.id
_entity.type
_entity.pdbx_description
1 polymer ?
#
loop_
_entity_poly.entity_id
_entity_poly.type
_entity_poly.pdbx_seq_one_letter_code
_entity_poly.pdbx_strand_id
1 'polypeptide(L)'
;MKTRKLTAILLALCMLLSLSISAFAADDAIASGTIQDSKITWELDDKGWLTISGSGDCSAFASKDDQPWAEYRSQITQVWFDGMESLAIPDLAYWFEDCTNLTTAEIPSTTPVIGRHAFYNCPLLAKLSIYYGEH
;
A
#
# COMPACT_ATOMS: atom_id res chain seq x y z
N MET A 1 -9.69 -3.08 -41.14
CA MET A 1 -10.58 -2.12 -40.51
C MET A 1 -11.39 -2.71 -39.35
N LYS A 2 -11.95 -3.89 -39.49
CA LYS A 2 -12.69 -4.57 -38.39
C LYS A 2 -11.80 -4.90 -37.18
N THR A 3 -10.55 -5.22 -37.39
CA THR A 3 -9.57 -5.51 -36.33
C THR A 3 -9.23 -4.29 -35.47
N ARG A 4 -9.26 -3.09 -36.01
CA ARG A 4 -8.99 -1.85 -35.24
C ARG A 4 -10.14 -1.54 -34.27
N LYS A 5 -11.39 -1.78 -34.65
CA LYS A 5 -12.54 -1.57 -33.77
C LYS A 5 -12.56 -2.56 -32.61
N LEU A 6 -12.20 -3.81 -32.85
CA LEU A 6 -12.08 -4.83 -31.81
C LEU A 6 -10.97 -4.52 -30.82
N THR A 7 -9.82 -4.05 -31.29
CA THR A 7 -8.73 -3.64 -30.42
C THR A 7 -9.09 -2.44 -29.55
N ALA A 8 -9.82 -1.46 -30.10
CA ALA A 8 -10.28 -0.31 -29.33
C ALA A 8 -11.30 -0.70 -28.26
N ILE A 9 -12.19 -1.64 -28.52
CA ILE A 9 -13.16 -2.14 -27.56
C ILE A 9 -12.46 -2.89 -26.42
N LEU A 10 -11.45 -3.70 -26.71
CA LEU A 10 -10.65 -4.40 -25.71
C LEU A 10 -9.89 -3.42 -24.81
N LEU A 11 -9.28 -2.40 -25.36
CA LEU A 11 -8.61 -1.35 -24.61
C LEU A 11 -9.57 -0.57 -23.71
N ALA A 12 -10.75 -0.24 -24.22
CA ALA A 12 -11.78 0.43 -23.45
C ALA A 12 -12.27 -0.45 -22.29
N LEU A 13 -12.41 -1.73 -22.49
CA LEU A 13 -12.82 -2.68 -21.46
C LEU A 13 -11.75 -2.79 -20.36
N CYS A 14 -10.49 -2.86 -20.71
CA CYS A 14 -9.39 -2.86 -19.75
C CYS A 14 -9.33 -1.57 -18.94
N MET A 15 -9.56 -0.44 -19.55
CA MET A 15 -9.63 0.85 -18.87
C MET A 15 -10.81 0.94 -17.92
N LEU A 16 -11.96 0.41 -18.30
CA LEU A 16 -13.14 0.37 -17.45
C LEU A 16 -12.93 -0.49 -16.22
N LEU A 17 -12.24 -1.62 -16.34
CA LEU A 17 -11.89 -2.46 -15.20
C LEU A 17 -10.92 -1.74 -14.25
N SER A 18 -9.93 -1.06 -14.79
CA SER A 18 -9.01 -0.25 -14.00
C SER A 18 -9.74 0.90 -13.31
N LEU A 19 -10.66 1.57 -13.97
CA LEU A 19 -11.47 2.64 -13.39
C LEU A 19 -12.40 2.14 -12.28
N SER A 20 -12.98 0.95 -12.41
CA SER A 20 -13.84 0.41 -11.36
C SER A 20 -13.07 0.06 -10.09
N ILE A 21 -11.83 -0.38 -10.20
CA ILE A 21 -10.94 -0.61 -9.07
C ILE A 21 -10.50 0.73 -8.46
N SER A 22 -10.31 1.73 -9.28
CA SER A 22 -9.89 3.07 -8.88
C SER A 22 -11.04 3.98 -8.44
N ALA A 23 -12.27 3.49 -8.36
CA ALA A 23 -13.43 4.31 -8.00
C ALA A 23 -13.33 4.93 -6.61
N PHE A 24 -12.53 4.35 -5.72
CA PHE A 24 -12.20 4.89 -4.40
C PHE A 24 -10.86 5.60 -4.36
N ALA A 25 -10.05 5.45 -5.41
CA ALA A 25 -8.81 6.15 -5.49
C ALA A 25 -9.09 7.64 -5.63
N ALA A 26 -8.47 8.46 -4.83
CA ALA A 26 -8.42 9.88 -5.10
C ALA A 26 -7.87 10.08 -6.51
N ASP A 27 -8.32 11.12 -7.20
CA ASP A 27 -7.82 11.47 -8.54
C ASP A 27 -6.28 11.63 -8.57
N ASP A 28 -5.68 11.70 -7.39
CA ASP A 28 -4.24 11.90 -7.16
C ASP A 28 -3.44 10.60 -7.05
N ALA A 29 -4.07 9.44 -7.14
CA ALA A 29 -3.37 8.16 -7.02
C ALA A 29 -2.41 7.94 -8.19
N ILE A 30 -1.15 7.67 -7.88
CA ILE A 30 -0.11 7.40 -8.87
C ILE A 30 0.18 5.90 -9.02
N ALA A 31 -0.14 5.11 -8.01
CA ALA A 31 0.03 3.67 -8.02
C ALA A 31 -0.88 3.02 -7.00
N SER A 32 -1.26 1.79 -7.26
CA SER A 32 -2.06 0.97 -6.35
C SER A 32 -1.92 -0.51 -6.67
N GLY A 33 -2.36 -1.36 -5.77
CA GLY A 33 -2.35 -2.80 -5.99
C GLY A 33 -2.85 -3.57 -4.77
N THR A 34 -2.59 -4.86 -4.77
CA THR A 34 -2.88 -5.76 -3.66
C THR A 34 -1.60 -6.22 -3.00
N ILE A 35 -1.69 -6.60 -1.74
CA ILE A 35 -0.58 -7.19 -1.01
C ILE A 35 -0.69 -8.70 -1.13
N GLN A 36 0.23 -9.31 -1.89
CA GLN A 36 0.26 -10.76 -2.13
C GLN A 36 -1.13 -11.27 -2.62
N ASP A 37 -1.51 -12.47 -2.23
CA ASP A 37 -2.82 -13.06 -2.53
C ASP A 37 -3.86 -12.75 -1.45
N SER A 38 -3.84 -11.52 -0.93
CA SER A 38 -4.73 -11.09 0.15
C SER A 38 -5.84 -10.17 -0.38
N LYS A 39 -6.75 -9.78 0.51
CA LYS A 39 -7.75 -8.74 0.29
C LYS A 39 -7.28 -7.38 0.78
N ILE A 40 -6.01 -7.27 1.13
CA ILE A 40 -5.40 -6.03 1.57
C ILE A 40 -4.86 -5.31 0.34
N THR A 41 -5.21 -4.04 0.22
CA THR A 41 -4.83 -3.19 -0.91
C THR A 41 -3.95 -2.05 -0.43
N TRP A 42 -3.24 -1.46 -1.35
CA TRP A 42 -2.44 -0.27 -1.10
C TRP A 42 -2.66 0.75 -2.21
N GLU A 43 -2.50 2.00 -1.87
CA GLU A 43 -2.59 3.12 -2.79
C GLU A 43 -1.56 4.17 -2.41
N LEU A 44 -0.87 4.69 -3.39
CA LEU A 44 0.09 5.78 -3.22
C LEU A 44 -0.40 6.99 -4.00
N ASP A 45 -0.54 8.14 -3.35
CA ASP A 45 -0.93 9.38 -4.01
C ASP A 45 0.29 10.21 -4.46
N ASP A 46 0.02 11.32 -5.14
CA ASP A 46 1.05 12.22 -5.66
C ASP A 46 1.80 13.01 -4.57
N LYS A 47 1.30 12.98 -3.33
CA LYS A 47 1.94 13.61 -2.17
C LYS A 47 2.86 12.66 -1.41
N GLY A 48 2.89 11.38 -1.82
CA GLY A 48 3.68 10.35 -1.17
C GLY A 48 2.98 9.68 0.00
N TRP A 49 1.67 9.78 0.09
CA TRP A 49 0.89 9.10 1.12
C TRP A 49 0.55 7.69 0.67
N LEU A 50 1.08 6.72 1.38
CA LEU A 50 0.77 5.30 1.19
C LEU A 50 -0.33 4.91 2.15
N THR A 51 -1.48 4.57 1.59
CA THR A 51 -2.64 4.09 2.35
C THR A 51 -2.80 2.59 2.14
N ILE A 52 -2.87 1.85 3.22
CA ILE A 52 -3.11 0.41 3.23
C ILE A 52 -4.49 0.16 3.81
N SER A 53 -5.31 -0.56 3.09
CA SER A 53 -6.71 -0.79 3.45
C SER A 53 -7.17 -2.20 3.07
N GLY A 54 -8.41 -2.51 3.38
CA GLY A 54 -8.99 -3.81 3.08
C GLY A 54 -9.27 -4.62 4.32
N SER A 55 -9.21 -5.94 4.19
CA SER A 55 -9.55 -6.84 5.31
C SER A 55 -8.82 -8.18 5.19
N GLY A 56 -8.75 -8.86 6.31
CA GLY A 56 -8.12 -10.18 6.39
C GLY A 56 -6.64 -10.12 6.68
N ASP A 57 -5.96 -11.19 6.36
CA ASP A 57 -4.55 -11.40 6.68
C ASP A 57 -3.69 -11.46 5.41
N CYS A 58 -2.42 -11.27 5.60
CA CYS A 58 -1.40 -11.53 4.60
C CYS A 58 -0.21 -12.26 5.25
N SER A 59 0.62 -12.88 4.45
CA SER A 59 1.86 -13.46 4.93
C SER A 59 2.89 -12.39 5.26
N ALA A 60 3.77 -12.67 6.21
CA ALA A 60 4.91 -11.80 6.48
C ALA A 60 5.82 -11.72 5.25
N PHE A 61 6.43 -10.56 5.02
CA PHE A 61 7.42 -10.42 3.97
C PHE A 61 8.73 -11.11 4.37
N ALA A 62 9.36 -11.78 3.42
CA ALA A 62 10.64 -12.43 3.61
C ALA A 62 11.82 -11.50 3.31
N SER A 63 11.58 -10.46 2.52
CA SER A 63 12.57 -9.44 2.17
C SER A 63 11.86 -8.17 1.70
N LYS A 64 12.62 -7.09 1.52
CA LYS A 64 12.10 -5.86 0.93
C LYS A 64 11.59 -6.03 -0.50
N ASP A 65 12.03 -7.06 -1.18
CA ASP A 65 11.61 -7.33 -2.56
C ASP A 65 10.15 -7.83 -2.63
N ASP A 66 9.58 -8.23 -1.51
CA ASP A 66 8.16 -8.57 -1.40
C ASP A 66 7.24 -7.34 -1.31
N GLN A 67 7.81 -6.16 -1.13
CA GLN A 67 7.03 -4.93 -1.09
C GLN A 67 6.38 -4.67 -2.47
N PRO A 68 5.05 -4.59 -2.56
CA PRO A 68 4.41 -4.28 -3.85
C PRO A 68 4.64 -2.83 -4.30
N TRP A 69 5.06 -1.95 -3.39
CA TRP A 69 5.43 -0.55 -3.67
C TRP A 69 6.94 -0.33 -3.85
N ALA A 70 7.70 -1.38 -4.11
CA ALA A 70 9.17 -1.31 -4.15
C ALA A 70 9.73 -0.24 -5.11
N GLU A 71 9.08 -0.04 -6.25
CA GLU A 71 9.48 0.97 -7.23
C GLU A 71 9.26 2.41 -6.75
N TYR A 72 8.43 2.59 -5.72
CA TYR A 72 8.00 3.89 -5.21
C TYR A 72 8.56 4.23 -3.84
N ARG A 73 9.51 3.45 -3.32
CA ARG A 73 10.06 3.62 -1.95
C ARG A 73 10.47 5.06 -1.67
N SER A 74 11.18 5.69 -2.60
CA SER A 74 11.66 7.07 -2.44
C SER A 74 10.56 8.13 -2.52
N GLN A 75 9.37 7.76 -2.98
CA GLN A 75 8.23 8.66 -3.08
C GLN A 75 7.32 8.60 -1.85
N ILE A 76 7.44 7.56 -1.03
CA ILE A 76 6.61 7.38 0.16
C ILE A 76 7.10 8.33 1.26
N THR A 77 6.21 9.22 1.71
CA THR A 77 6.48 10.20 2.77
C THR A 77 5.69 9.92 4.04
N GLN A 78 4.51 9.36 3.91
CA GLN A 78 3.63 9.00 5.03
C GLN A 78 2.96 7.67 4.79
N VAL A 79 2.72 6.93 5.87
CA VAL A 79 2.05 5.63 5.82
C VAL A 79 0.84 5.64 6.75
N TRP A 80 -0.30 5.23 6.23
CA TRP A 80 -1.57 5.11 6.94
C TRP A 80 -2.18 3.74 6.69
N PHE A 81 -2.87 3.24 7.70
CA PHE A 81 -3.67 2.03 7.59
C PHE A 81 -5.14 2.39 7.82
N ASP A 82 -5.96 2.18 6.81
CA ASP A 82 -7.40 2.43 6.88
C ASP A 82 -8.15 1.13 7.16
N GLY A 83 -9.20 1.21 7.98
CA GLY A 83 -9.96 0.02 8.36
C GLY A 83 -9.16 -0.94 9.24
N MET A 84 -8.36 -0.43 10.14
CA MET A 84 -7.38 -1.17 10.93
C MET A 84 -7.97 -2.37 11.70
N GLU A 85 -9.22 -2.27 12.11
CA GLU A 85 -9.91 -3.34 12.83
C GLU A 85 -10.09 -4.62 12.02
N SER A 86 -10.09 -4.47 10.70
CA SER A 86 -10.29 -5.57 9.76
C SER A 86 -8.98 -6.13 9.22
N LEU A 87 -7.85 -5.50 9.55
CA LEU A 87 -6.53 -5.88 9.07
C LEU A 87 -5.84 -6.79 10.08
N ALA A 88 -5.42 -7.96 9.63
CA ALA A 88 -4.67 -8.93 10.43
C ALA A 88 -3.27 -9.10 9.86
N ILE A 89 -2.44 -8.07 10.01
CA ILE A 89 -1.06 -8.10 9.55
C ILE A 89 -0.20 -8.69 10.66
N PRO A 90 0.38 -9.88 10.47
CA PRO A 90 1.07 -10.58 11.56
C PRO A 90 2.41 -9.94 11.94
N ASP A 91 3.09 -9.36 10.98
CA ASP A 91 4.43 -8.79 11.16
C ASP A 91 4.69 -7.75 10.07
N LEU A 92 5.25 -6.63 10.46
CA LEU A 92 5.67 -5.57 9.53
C LEU A 92 7.14 -5.70 9.09
N ALA A 93 7.74 -6.86 9.24
CA ALA A 93 9.11 -7.09 8.79
C ALA A 93 9.28 -6.70 7.32
N TYR A 94 10.28 -5.87 7.03
CA TYR A 94 10.65 -5.38 5.69
C TYR A 94 9.63 -4.46 5.00
N TRP A 95 8.50 -4.15 5.63
CA TRP A 95 7.41 -3.42 4.96
C TRP A 95 7.85 -2.06 4.44
N PHE A 96 8.64 -1.32 5.21
CA PHE A 96 9.06 0.04 4.86
C PHE A 96 10.58 0.18 4.76
N GLU A 97 11.28 -0.92 4.59
CA GLU A 97 12.72 -0.90 4.36
C GLU A 97 13.05 -0.08 3.12
N ASP A 98 14.03 0.79 3.23
CA ASP A 98 14.49 1.72 2.17
C ASP A 98 13.46 2.77 1.76
N CYS A 99 12.45 3.05 2.57
CA CYS A 99 11.58 4.21 2.37
C CYS A 99 12.32 5.48 2.86
N THR A 100 13.24 5.95 2.06
CA THR A 100 14.23 6.97 2.46
C THR A 100 13.63 8.36 2.72
N ASN A 101 12.44 8.63 2.23
CA ASN A 101 11.72 9.89 2.44
C ASN A 101 10.55 9.78 3.41
N LEU A 102 10.37 8.61 4.02
CA LEU A 102 9.32 8.39 5.00
C LEU A 102 9.55 9.24 6.25
N THR A 103 8.58 10.08 6.59
CA THR A 103 8.64 10.96 7.75
C THR A 103 7.69 10.56 8.87
N THR A 104 6.55 9.98 8.51
CA THR A 104 5.49 9.62 9.45
C THR A 104 4.90 8.26 9.09
N ALA A 105 4.73 7.41 10.09
CA ALA A 105 4.01 6.16 9.94
C ALA A 105 3.06 5.98 11.13
N GLU A 106 1.84 5.58 10.82
CA GLU A 106 0.84 5.19 11.81
C GLU A 106 0.48 3.73 11.57
N ILE A 107 0.72 2.90 12.56
CA ILE A 107 0.55 1.44 12.46
C ILE A 107 -0.63 0.97 13.30
N PRO A 108 -1.32 -0.11 12.90
CA PRO A 108 -2.43 -0.65 13.68
C PRO A 108 -1.94 -1.28 14.99
N SER A 109 -2.68 -1.04 16.07
CA SER A 109 -2.43 -1.71 17.35
C SER A 109 -2.67 -3.22 17.29
N THR A 110 -3.39 -3.66 16.27
CA THR A 110 -3.65 -5.09 16.01
C THR A 110 -2.46 -5.84 15.43
N THR A 111 -1.44 -5.13 14.95
CA THR A 111 -0.20 -5.77 14.46
C THR A 111 0.67 -6.19 15.65
N PRO A 112 0.85 -7.49 15.88
CA PRO A 112 1.56 -7.96 17.07
C PRO A 112 3.08 -7.76 17.03
N VAL A 113 3.64 -7.66 15.83
CA VAL A 113 5.10 -7.60 15.66
C VAL A 113 5.49 -6.49 14.68
N ILE A 114 6.40 -5.63 15.11
CA ILE A 114 7.16 -4.76 14.23
C ILE A 114 8.52 -5.42 14.05
N GLY A 115 8.63 -6.25 13.03
CA GLY A 115 9.73 -7.17 12.89
C GLY A 115 10.99 -6.56 12.28
N ARG A 116 11.86 -7.47 11.84
CA ARG A 116 13.18 -7.13 11.29
C ARG A 116 13.04 -6.16 10.10
N HIS A 117 13.84 -5.10 10.11
CA HIS A 117 13.94 -4.14 9.02
C HIS A 117 12.63 -3.44 8.66
N ALA A 118 11.63 -3.43 9.56
CA ALA A 118 10.35 -2.78 9.29
C ALA A 118 10.53 -1.33 8.82
N PHE A 119 11.45 -0.60 9.43
CA PHE A 119 11.78 0.79 9.11
C PHE A 119 13.29 0.98 8.88
N TYR A 120 13.97 -0.05 8.43
CA TYR A 120 15.40 0.03 8.16
C TYR A 120 15.68 1.01 7.01
N ASN A 121 16.67 1.84 7.19
CA ASN A 121 17.05 2.87 6.24
C ASN A 121 15.91 3.86 5.92
N CYS A 122 15.24 4.32 6.98
CA CYS A 122 14.24 5.41 6.92
C CYS A 122 14.81 6.61 7.71
N PRO A 123 15.83 7.31 7.18
CA PRO A 123 16.57 8.32 7.96
C PRO A 123 15.74 9.55 8.32
N LEU A 124 14.65 9.80 7.61
CA LEU A 124 13.78 10.95 7.85
C LEU A 124 12.59 10.63 8.75
N LEU A 125 12.45 9.37 9.20
CA LEU A 125 11.33 8.99 10.06
C LEU A 125 11.40 9.73 11.39
N ALA A 126 10.46 10.65 11.58
CA ALA A 126 10.40 11.51 12.75
C ALA A 126 9.22 11.17 13.66
N LYS A 127 8.17 10.55 13.12
CA LYS A 127 6.96 10.22 13.87
C LYS A 127 6.52 8.80 13.56
N LEU A 128 6.49 7.97 14.58
CA LEU A 128 5.90 6.64 14.53
C LEU A 128 4.84 6.56 15.64
N SER A 129 3.61 6.30 15.26
CA SER A 129 2.50 6.18 16.20
C SER A 129 1.79 4.84 16.05
N ILE A 130 1.16 4.41 17.14
CA ILE A 130 0.32 3.22 17.13
C ILE A 130 -1.12 3.69 17.31
N TYR A 131 -1.97 3.28 16.38
CA TYR A 131 -3.38 3.61 16.42
C TYR A 131 -4.17 2.53 17.19
N TYR A 132 -4.89 2.96 18.19
CA TYR A 132 -5.67 2.08 19.06
C TYR A 132 -7.16 2.02 18.72
N GLY A 133 -7.57 2.64 17.61
CA GLY A 133 -8.96 2.78 17.28
C GLY A 133 -9.62 3.99 17.95
N GLU A 134 -10.78 4.37 17.45
CA GLU A 134 -11.62 5.36 18.13
C GLU A 134 -12.39 4.69 19.26
N HIS A 135 -12.42 5.34 20.37
CA HIS A 135 -13.18 4.90 21.54
C HIS A 135 -14.62 5.40 21.51
#